data_2c80316376bfea953950525da28db2f3
#
_entry.id   2c80316376bfea953950525da28db2f3
#
_cell.length_a   1.000
_cell.length_b   1.000
_cell.length_c   1.000
_cell.angle_alpha   90.00
_cell.angle_beta   90.00
_cell.angle_gamma   90.00
#
_symmetry.space_group_name_H-M   'P 1'
#
loop_
_entity.id
_entity.type
_entity.pdbx_description
1 polymer ?
#
loop_
_entity_poly.entity_id
_entity_poly.type
_entity_poly.pdbx_seq_one_letter_code
_entity_poly.pdbx_strand_id
1 'polypeptide(L)'
;MRSKLLYILLLCTTMTLANNDSTRIFQGCSGGMMGHIGYLFGHPAGATLPSGENISPQGMTYGLGGSMRVNLKKHLRIGCEGFSSTVKSGVTDLHNSLQKGSYIRTGWGGVIADACWRLDKVWPYVGGSVGGGAMRTLSIVEGNQDDWSPEQTAILHKQGFGYVNPYVGMDYCITKRIHATFRLDWMLAFAKQQLVLPTGPRLYIGIMFCH
;
A
#
# COMPACT_ATOMS: atom_id res chain seq x y z
N MET A 1 4.49 6.00 -23.69
CA MET A 1 4.50 5.17 -22.48
C MET A 1 4.34 3.67 -22.75
N ARG A 2 3.64 3.23 -23.78
CA ARG A 2 3.41 1.80 -24.11
C ARG A 2 4.69 1.01 -24.46
N SER A 3 5.67 1.63 -25.11
CA SER A 3 6.92 0.95 -25.48
C SER A 3 7.81 0.57 -24.29
N LYS A 4 7.86 1.38 -23.24
CA LYS A 4 8.70 1.10 -22.05
C LYS A 4 8.20 -0.10 -21.24
N LEU A 5 6.87 -0.32 -21.23
CA LEU A 5 6.25 -1.48 -20.57
C LEU A 5 6.62 -2.79 -21.31
N LEU A 6 6.68 -2.72 -22.65
CA LEU A 6 7.06 -3.85 -23.49
C LEU A 6 8.52 -4.27 -23.28
N TYR A 7 9.44 -3.31 -23.10
CA TYR A 7 10.85 -3.59 -22.79
C TYR A 7 11.02 -4.26 -21.43
N ILE A 8 10.25 -3.86 -20.42
CA ILE A 8 10.28 -4.48 -19.08
C ILE A 8 9.78 -5.94 -19.17
N LEU A 9 8.68 -6.16 -19.92
CA LEU A 9 8.14 -7.50 -20.13
C LEU A 9 9.13 -8.39 -20.91
N LEU A 10 9.78 -7.84 -21.94
CA LEU A 10 10.79 -8.55 -22.74
C LEU A 10 12.05 -8.88 -21.90
N LEU A 11 12.47 -7.97 -21.01
CA LEU A 11 13.60 -8.20 -20.11
C LEU A 11 13.29 -9.34 -19.12
N CYS A 12 12.06 -9.43 -18.63
CA CYS A 12 11.64 -10.55 -17.77
C CYS A 12 11.63 -11.89 -18.50
N THR A 13 11.27 -11.91 -19.78
CA THR A 13 11.25 -13.16 -20.58
C THR A 13 12.64 -13.63 -21.01
N THR A 14 13.58 -12.73 -21.26
CA THR A 14 14.96 -13.10 -21.65
C THR A 14 15.77 -13.63 -20.47
N MET A 15 15.47 -13.23 -19.24
CA MET A 15 16.14 -13.77 -18.04
C MET A 15 15.76 -15.22 -17.73
N THR A 16 14.67 -15.76 -18.29
CA THR A 16 14.26 -17.15 -18.06
C THR A 16 15.03 -18.17 -18.94
N LEU A 17 15.77 -17.72 -19.94
CA LEU A 17 16.47 -18.60 -20.91
C LEU A 17 17.94 -18.86 -20.60
N ALA A 18 18.52 -18.19 -19.59
CA ALA A 18 19.91 -18.42 -19.18
C ALA A 18 20.03 -19.66 -18.27
N ASN A 19 20.18 -20.80 -18.87
CA ASN A 19 20.39 -22.09 -18.18
C ASN A 19 21.88 -22.34 -18.00
N ASN A 20 22.39 -22.35 -16.75
CA ASN A 20 23.35 -23.34 -16.26
C ASN A 20 23.76 -23.15 -14.79
N ASP A 21 24.10 -24.29 -14.21
CA ASP A 21 24.29 -24.65 -12.83
C ASP A 21 25.13 -23.76 -11.91
N SER A 22 24.80 -23.83 -10.63
CA SER A 22 25.54 -23.46 -9.38
C SER A 22 25.88 -22.00 -9.10
N THR A 23 25.78 -21.10 -10.07
CA THR A 23 25.92 -19.64 -9.86
C THR A 23 24.66 -18.84 -10.19
N ARG A 24 23.50 -19.46 -10.19
CA ARG A 24 22.25 -18.76 -10.55
C ARG A 24 21.96 -17.63 -9.58
N ILE A 25 22.18 -16.40 -10.03
CA ILE A 25 21.77 -15.20 -9.33
C ILE A 25 20.24 -15.17 -9.21
N PHE A 26 19.54 -15.61 -10.26
CA PHE A 26 18.08 -15.65 -10.36
C PHE A 26 17.54 -17.04 -10.00
N GLN A 27 16.62 -17.10 -9.01
CA GLN A 27 16.04 -18.35 -8.51
C GLN A 27 14.50 -18.39 -8.66
N GLY A 28 13.94 -17.62 -9.57
CA GLY A 28 12.52 -17.58 -9.85
C GLY A 28 11.87 -16.24 -9.46
N CYS A 29 10.60 -16.13 -9.75
CA CYS A 29 9.80 -14.97 -9.44
C CYS A 29 8.50 -15.37 -8.74
N SER A 30 7.93 -14.44 -8.03
CA SER A 30 6.61 -14.58 -7.42
C SER A 30 5.83 -13.29 -7.60
N GLY A 31 4.53 -13.41 -7.81
CA GLY A 31 3.65 -12.26 -7.92
C GLY A 31 2.23 -12.63 -7.55
N GLY A 32 1.49 -11.68 -7.00
CA GLY A 32 0.12 -11.96 -6.59
C GLY A 32 -0.60 -10.78 -6.01
N MET A 33 -1.80 -11.07 -5.55
CA MET A 33 -2.71 -10.09 -4.98
C MET A 33 -2.84 -10.28 -3.48
N MET A 34 -2.96 -9.16 -2.77
CA MET A 34 -3.15 -9.12 -1.32
C MET A 34 -4.25 -8.13 -0.96
N GLY A 35 -5.15 -8.55 -0.07
CA GLY A 35 -6.00 -7.65 0.67
C GLY A 35 -5.29 -7.16 1.93
N HIS A 36 -5.64 -5.97 2.40
CA HIS A 36 -5.12 -5.50 3.66
C HIS A 36 -6.19 -4.80 4.49
N ILE A 37 -6.01 -4.88 5.78
CA ILE A 37 -6.68 -4.09 6.79
C ILE A 37 -5.62 -3.40 7.65
N GLY A 38 -5.93 -2.24 8.17
CA GLY A 38 -5.00 -1.50 9.02
C GLY A 38 -5.68 -0.37 9.78
N TYR A 39 -4.88 0.40 10.48
CA TYR A 39 -5.34 1.56 11.19
C TYR A 39 -4.52 2.79 10.77
N LEU A 40 -5.21 3.85 10.43
CA LEU A 40 -4.62 5.14 10.12
C LEU A 40 -4.56 5.96 11.41
N PHE A 41 -3.36 6.31 11.84
CA PHE A 41 -3.16 7.31 12.89
C PHE A 41 -3.11 8.68 12.22
N GLY A 42 -4.18 9.44 12.36
CA GLY A 42 -4.15 10.83 11.92
C GLY A 42 -3.13 11.62 12.75
N HIS A 43 -2.11 12.17 12.13
CA HIS A 43 -1.28 13.16 12.81
C HIS A 43 -2.08 14.46 12.92
N PRO A 44 -2.09 15.12 14.10
CA PRO A 44 -2.74 16.42 14.32
C PRO A 44 -1.92 17.55 13.71
N ALA A 45 -1.48 17.43 12.49
CA ALA A 45 -0.84 18.50 11.77
C ALA A 45 -1.90 19.20 10.95
N GLY A 46 -2.70 19.98 11.64
CA GLY A 46 -3.37 21.19 11.19
C GLY A 46 -3.77 21.30 9.72
N ALA A 47 -4.56 20.36 9.18
CA ALA A 47 -5.40 20.70 8.06
C ALA A 47 -6.53 21.58 8.61
N THR A 48 -6.33 22.87 8.59
CA THR A 48 -7.38 23.83 8.96
C THR A 48 -8.36 23.88 7.80
N LEU A 49 -9.59 23.48 8.04
CA LEU A 49 -10.69 23.81 7.14
C LEU A 49 -10.82 25.35 7.02
N PRO A 50 -11.46 25.87 5.97
CA PRO A 50 -11.81 27.28 5.88
C PRO A 50 -12.64 27.77 7.09
N SER A 51 -13.30 26.84 7.82
CA SER A 51 -13.99 27.10 9.10
C SER A 51 -13.07 27.24 10.30
N GLY A 52 -11.76 27.06 10.18
CA GLY A 52 -10.80 27.10 11.29
C GLY A 52 -10.67 25.81 12.09
N GLU A 53 -11.40 24.74 11.74
CA GLU A 53 -11.36 23.45 12.43
C GLU A 53 -10.23 22.56 11.93
N ASN A 54 -9.55 21.88 12.85
CA ASN A 54 -8.51 20.90 12.55
C ASN A 54 -9.13 19.52 12.32
N ILE A 55 -8.98 18.96 11.13
CA ILE A 55 -9.39 17.59 10.83
C ILE A 55 -8.21 16.65 11.05
N SER A 56 -8.36 15.70 11.94
CA SER A 56 -7.43 14.59 12.14
C SER A 56 -8.12 13.27 11.75
N PRO A 57 -8.06 12.84 10.49
CA PRO A 57 -8.70 11.62 10.07
C PRO A 57 -7.97 10.42 10.68
N GLN A 58 -8.69 9.65 11.48
CA GLN A 58 -8.24 8.39 12.07
C GLN A 58 -9.25 7.31 11.73
N GLY A 59 -8.82 6.07 11.64
CA GLY A 59 -9.76 4.98 11.49
C GLY A 59 -9.22 3.74 10.80
N MET A 60 -10.09 2.75 10.75
CA MET A 60 -9.81 1.49 10.08
C MET A 60 -9.69 1.70 8.58
N THR A 61 -8.62 1.19 8.00
CA THR A 61 -8.39 1.21 6.56
C THR A 61 -8.49 -0.21 6.02
N TYR A 62 -8.98 -0.33 4.81
CA TYR A 62 -8.97 -1.59 4.08
C TYR A 62 -8.70 -1.34 2.60
N GLY A 63 -8.13 -2.30 1.94
CA GLY A 63 -7.82 -2.15 0.54
C GLY A 63 -7.25 -3.40 -0.11
N LEU A 64 -6.90 -3.23 -1.37
CA LEU A 64 -6.37 -4.27 -2.22
C LEU A 64 -5.15 -3.76 -2.96
N GLY A 65 -4.29 -4.69 -3.33
CA GLY A 65 -3.14 -4.42 -4.17
C GLY A 65 -2.40 -5.69 -4.50
N GLY A 66 -1.15 -5.54 -4.87
CA GLY A 66 -0.32 -6.69 -5.21
C GLY A 66 1.15 -6.36 -5.13
N SER A 67 1.94 -7.41 -5.18
CA SER A 67 3.39 -7.29 -5.26
C SER A 67 3.95 -8.32 -6.23
N MET A 68 5.09 -7.98 -6.80
CA MET A 68 5.90 -8.89 -7.62
C MET A 68 7.31 -8.88 -7.07
N ARG A 69 7.90 -10.07 -6.93
CA ARG A 69 9.24 -10.27 -6.36
C ARG A 69 10.05 -11.20 -7.24
N VAL A 70 11.32 -10.92 -7.34
CA VAL A 70 12.34 -11.74 -7.99
C VAL A 70 13.25 -12.28 -6.90
N ASN A 71 13.43 -13.59 -6.87
CA ASN A 71 14.31 -14.26 -5.93
C ASN A 71 15.74 -14.18 -6.45
N LEU A 72 16.57 -13.41 -5.75
CA LEU A 72 18.00 -13.29 -6.03
C LEU A 72 18.78 -14.05 -4.97
N LYS A 73 19.67 -14.96 -5.39
CA LYS A 73 20.42 -15.80 -4.47
C LYS A 73 19.51 -16.54 -3.46
N LYS A 74 20.10 -17.13 -2.43
CA LYS A 74 19.39 -18.02 -1.49
C LYS A 74 18.36 -17.30 -0.61
N HIS A 75 18.55 -16.03 -0.30
CA HIS A 75 17.77 -15.33 0.73
C HIS A 75 17.23 -13.97 0.30
N LEU A 76 17.73 -13.35 -0.74
CA LEU A 76 17.36 -12.00 -1.13
C LEU A 76 16.25 -12.02 -2.18
N ARG A 77 15.21 -11.21 -1.91
CA ARG A 77 14.15 -10.92 -2.89
C ARG A 77 14.07 -9.41 -3.10
N ILE A 78 13.89 -9.01 -4.37
CA ILE A 78 13.68 -7.61 -4.76
C ILE A 78 12.46 -7.57 -5.67
N GLY A 79 11.70 -6.51 -5.59
CA GLY A 79 10.51 -6.38 -6.42
C GLY A 79 9.84 -5.02 -6.36
N CYS A 80 8.58 -5.02 -6.72
CA CYS A 80 7.73 -3.85 -6.65
C CYS A 80 6.36 -4.20 -6.07
N GLU A 81 5.69 -3.20 -5.55
CA GLU A 81 4.36 -3.31 -5.00
C GLU A 81 3.49 -2.11 -5.36
N GLY A 82 2.18 -2.32 -5.34
CA GLY A 82 1.22 -1.24 -5.48
C GLY A 82 -0.09 -1.59 -4.80
N PHE A 83 -0.60 -0.67 -4.00
CA PHE A 83 -1.80 -0.83 -3.20
C PHE A 83 -2.71 0.38 -3.26
N SER A 84 -3.97 0.16 -3.00
CA SER A 84 -4.91 1.23 -2.69
C SER A 84 -5.67 0.92 -1.40
N SER A 85 -5.95 1.94 -0.63
CA SER A 85 -6.64 1.84 0.64
C SER A 85 -7.76 2.88 0.71
N THR A 86 -8.82 2.53 1.41
CA THR A 86 -9.94 3.42 1.66
C THR A 86 -10.31 3.39 3.14
N VAL A 87 -10.55 4.57 3.70
CA VAL A 87 -11.20 4.75 5.00
C VAL A 87 -12.60 5.25 4.71
N LYS A 88 -13.62 4.48 5.05
CA LYS A 88 -15.01 4.93 4.96
C LYS A 88 -15.50 5.38 6.32
N SER A 89 -16.08 6.54 6.38
CA SER A 89 -16.91 7.08 7.48
C SER A 89 -16.48 6.82 8.91
N GLY A 90 -15.22 6.56 9.13
CA GLY A 90 -14.65 6.47 10.47
C GLY A 90 -13.80 7.70 10.78
N VAL A 91 -13.97 8.75 10.03
CA VAL A 91 -13.48 10.06 10.39
C VAL A 91 -14.34 10.47 11.56
N THR A 92 -13.94 9.96 12.70
CA THR A 92 -14.58 10.30 13.96
C THR A 92 -14.14 11.71 14.25
N ASP A 93 -15.04 12.56 13.90
CA ASP A 93 -14.99 13.90 14.17
C ASP A 93 -15.06 14.19 15.64
N LEU A 94 -14.17 14.95 16.09
CA LEU A 94 -14.25 15.50 17.43
C LEU A 94 -15.43 16.48 17.58
N HIS A 95 -16.09 16.88 16.48
CA HIS A 95 -17.11 17.94 16.51
C HIS A 95 -18.25 17.77 15.51
N ASN A 96 -18.68 16.57 15.16
CA ASN A 96 -19.93 16.28 14.40
C ASN A 96 -20.10 16.94 13.03
N SER A 97 -19.07 17.47 12.39
CA SER A 97 -19.23 18.25 11.17
C SER A 97 -19.01 17.46 9.86
N LEU A 98 -18.62 16.18 9.93
CA LEU A 98 -18.43 15.38 8.72
C LEU A 98 -19.59 14.41 8.49
N GLN A 99 -20.31 14.60 7.40
CA GLN A 99 -21.47 13.78 7.05
C GLN A 99 -21.10 12.42 6.43
N LYS A 100 -22.09 11.51 6.41
CA LYS A 100 -22.05 10.26 5.67
C LYS A 100 -21.66 10.51 4.21
N GLY A 101 -20.59 9.88 3.75
CA GLY A 101 -20.06 10.05 2.39
C GLY A 101 -18.65 10.59 2.34
N SER A 102 -18.15 11.16 3.45
CA SER A 102 -16.72 11.51 3.56
C SER A 102 -15.86 10.26 3.47
N TYR A 103 -14.76 10.33 2.72
CA TYR A 103 -13.83 9.22 2.60
C TYR A 103 -12.41 9.70 2.41
N ILE A 104 -11.47 8.86 2.79
CA ILE A 104 -10.06 9.02 2.47
C ILE A 104 -9.65 7.85 1.58
N ARG A 105 -9.09 8.15 0.44
CA ARG A 105 -8.53 7.16 -0.47
C ARG A 105 -7.05 7.41 -0.65
N THR A 106 -6.26 6.38 -0.41
CA THR A 106 -4.81 6.41 -0.53
C THR A 106 -4.37 5.38 -1.55
N GLY A 107 -3.50 5.78 -2.48
CA GLY A 107 -2.83 4.87 -3.40
C GLY A 107 -1.33 5.04 -3.27
N TRP A 108 -0.58 3.94 -3.20
CA TRP A 108 0.87 3.98 -3.13
C TRP A 108 1.50 2.83 -3.89
N GLY A 109 2.77 3.01 -4.23
CA GLY A 109 3.57 1.99 -4.87
C GLY A 109 5.05 2.29 -4.73
N GLY A 110 5.85 1.23 -4.79
CA GLY A 110 7.28 1.38 -4.61
C GLY A 110 8.06 0.11 -4.88
N VAL A 111 9.34 0.19 -4.54
CA VAL A 111 10.28 -0.92 -4.62
C VAL A 111 10.33 -1.62 -3.27
N ILE A 112 10.38 -2.94 -3.29
CA ILE A 112 10.50 -3.80 -2.12
C ILE A 112 11.79 -4.58 -2.15
N ALA A 113 12.36 -4.80 -0.97
CA ALA A 113 13.49 -5.71 -0.78
C ALA A 113 13.31 -6.44 0.55
N ASP A 114 13.48 -7.76 0.53
CA ASP A 114 13.39 -8.57 1.73
C ASP A 114 14.39 -9.74 1.75
N ALA A 115 14.69 -10.18 2.96
CA ALA A 115 15.39 -11.42 3.24
C ALA A 115 14.37 -12.50 3.58
N CYS A 116 14.44 -13.64 2.91
CA CYS A 116 13.52 -14.76 3.05
C CYS A 116 14.26 -16.04 3.38
N TRP A 117 13.74 -16.81 4.33
CA TRP A 117 14.28 -18.11 4.73
C TRP A 117 13.30 -19.21 4.36
N ARG A 118 13.74 -20.16 3.53
CA ARG A 118 12.91 -21.26 3.06
C ARG A 118 13.00 -22.42 4.06
N LEU A 119 12.03 -22.50 4.97
CA LEU A 119 11.91 -23.56 5.98
C LEU A 119 10.73 -24.47 5.60
N ASP A 120 11.03 -25.51 4.83
CA ASP A 120 10.03 -26.46 4.33
C ASP A 120 8.82 -25.74 3.69
N LYS A 121 7.64 -25.83 4.34
CA LYS A 121 6.40 -25.18 3.85
C LYS A 121 6.22 -23.72 4.28
N VAL A 122 6.99 -23.25 5.24
CA VAL A 122 6.88 -21.90 5.79
C VAL A 122 8.11 -21.10 5.43
N TRP A 123 7.93 -19.95 4.79
CA TRP A 123 9.00 -19.06 4.34
C TRP A 123 8.88 -17.71 5.04
N PRO A 124 9.41 -17.56 6.25
CA PRO A 124 9.43 -16.27 6.92
C PRO A 124 10.33 -15.29 6.19
N TYR A 125 9.95 -14.02 6.22
CA TYR A 125 10.72 -12.95 5.61
C TYR A 125 10.64 -11.66 6.41
N VAL A 126 11.67 -10.83 6.27
CA VAL A 126 11.76 -9.49 6.83
C VAL A 126 12.33 -8.54 5.78
N GLY A 127 11.78 -7.37 5.70
CA GLY A 127 12.20 -6.42 4.68
C GLY A 127 11.57 -5.07 4.83
N GLY A 128 11.59 -4.34 3.73
CA GLY A 128 10.98 -3.03 3.65
C GLY A 128 10.64 -2.63 2.23
N SER A 129 9.81 -1.62 2.13
CA SER A 129 9.53 -0.94 0.87
C SER A 129 9.75 0.55 0.98
N VAL A 130 10.09 1.17 -0.12
CA VAL A 130 10.24 2.61 -0.27
C VAL A 130 9.58 3.05 -1.56
N GLY A 131 8.85 4.15 -1.48
CA GLY A 131 8.14 4.63 -2.66
C GLY A 131 7.37 5.91 -2.41
N GLY A 132 6.34 6.09 -3.19
CA GLY A 132 5.47 7.26 -3.10
C GLY A 132 4.01 6.90 -3.35
N GLY A 133 3.17 7.85 -3.00
CA GLY A 133 1.73 7.70 -3.17
C GLY A 133 1.01 9.04 -3.22
N ALA A 134 -0.29 8.92 -3.38
CA ALA A 134 -1.19 10.06 -3.31
C ALA A 134 -2.39 9.73 -2.43
N MET A 135 -2.78 10.69 -1.63
CA MET A 135 -3.96 10.63 -0.80
C MET A 135 -5.00 11.64 -1.30
N ARG A 136 -6.24 11.22 -1.31
CA ARG A 136 -7.40 12.06 -1.62
C ARG A 136 -8.36 12.00 -0.44
N THR A 137 -8.65 13.15 0.11
CA THR A 137 -9.65 13.30 1.18
C THR A 137 -10.84 14.04 0.60
N LEU A 138 -12.01 13.45 0.71
CA LEU A 138 -13.27 14.11 0.45
C LEU A 138 -13.96 14.33 1.78
N SER A 139 -14.13 15.58 2.15
CA SER A 139 -14.86 15.99 3.35
C SER A 139 -16.16 16.63 2.91
N ILE A 140 -17.28 16.08 3.36
CA ILE A 140 -18.62 16.64 3.14
C ILE A 140 -18.95 17.40 4.42
N VAL A 141 -19.09 18.73 4.29
CA VAL A 141 -19.48 19.62 5.40
C VAL A 141 -20.99 19.77 5.38
N GLU A 142 -21.62 19.81 6.54
CA GLU A 142 -23.06 19.92 6.68
C GLU A 142 -23.58 21.20 6.04
N GLY A 143 -24.34 21.06 4.98
CA GLY A 143 -25.20 22.10 4.43
C GLY A 143 -26.64 21.83 4.82
N ASN A 144 -27.46 22.87 4.97
CA ASN A 144 -28.89 22.76 5.21
C ASN A 144 -29.50 21.78 4.18
N GLN A 145 -30.29 20.79 4.63
CA GLN A 145 -30.82 19.71 3.81
C GLN A 145 -31.70 20.18 2.63
N ASP A 146 -32.08 21.43 2.59
CA ASP A 146 -33.00 21.99 1.59
C ASP A 146 -32.29 22.66 0.40
N ASP A 147 -30.99 22.92 0.47
CA ASP A 147 -30.22 23.54 -0.61
C ASP A 147 -29.07 22.64 -1.07
N TRP A 148 -29.38 21.75 -1.99
CA TRP A 148 -28.45 20.85 -2.62
C TRP A 148 -27.59 21.55 -3.67
N SER A 149 -26.59 22.31 -3.25
CA SER A 149 -25.50 22.74 -4.13
C SER A 149 -24.23 21.94 -3.79
N PRO A 150 -23.91 20.89 -4.58
CA PRO A 150 -22.78 20.00 -4.29
C PRO A 150 -21.44 20.72 -4.31
N GLU A 151 -21.35 21.90 -4.89
CA GLU A 151 -20.11 22.66 -5.02
C GLU A 151 -19.72 23.42 -3.72
N GLN A 152 -20.66 23.65 -2.83
CA GLN A 152 -20.39 24.37 -1.56
C GLN A 152 -20.16 23.47 -0.36
N THR A 153 -20.47 22.17 -0.49
CA THR A 153 -20.48 21.25 0.65
C THR A 153 -19.39 20.19 0.60
N ALA A 154 -18.61 20.07 -0.49
CA ALA A 154 -17.59 19.05 -0.62
C ALA A 154 -16.20 19.68 -0.84
N ILE A 155 -15.28 19.41 0.08
CA ILE A 155 -13.87 19.81 -0.05
C ILE A 155 -13.05 18.60 -0.46
N LEU A 156 -12.44 18.67 -1.64
CA LEU A 156 -11.52 17.66 -2.14
C LEU A 156 -10.07 18.13 -1.96
N HIS A 157 -9.35 17.41 -1.11
CA HIS A 157 -7.93 17.65 -0.93
C HIS A 157 -7.11 16.51 -1.56
N LYS A 158 -6.04 16.86 -2.29
CA LYS A 158 -5.10 15.90 -2.88
C LYS A 158 -3.70 16.19 -2.37
N GLN A 159 -3.02 15.17 -1.89
CA GLN A 159 -1.66 15.28 -1.38
C GLN A 159 -0.81 14.11 -1.86
N GLY A 160 0.40 14.43 -2.35
CA GLY A 160 1.45 13.43 -2.59
C GLY A 160 2.28 13.21 -1.35
N PHE A 161 2.77 11.97 -1.16
CA PHE A 161 3.66 11.60 -0.05
C PHE A 161 4.71 10.61 -0.51
N GLY A 162 5.86 10.63 0.16
CA GLY A 162 6.83 9.55 0.15
C GLY A 162 6.62 8.63 1.34
N TYR A 163 7.11 7.40 1.27
CA TYR A 163 7.02 6.48 2.40
C TYR A 163 8.21 5.54 2.50
N VAL A 164 8.44 5.10 3.72
CA VAL A 164 9.26 3.93 4.07
C VAL A 164 8.39 2.99 4.89
N ASN A 165 8.45 1.71 4.58
CA ASN A 165 7.52 0.74 5.15
C ASN A 165 8.27 -0.54 5.53
N PRO A 166 8.82 -0.64 6.76
CA PRO A 166 9.37 -1.88 7.28
C PRO A 166 8.26 -2.92 7.44
N TYR A 167 8.56 -4.18 7.13
CA TYR A 167 7.61 -5.26 7.25
C TYR A 167 8.24 -6.59 7.65
N VAL A 168 7.43 -7.42 8.24
CA VAL A 168 7.70 -8.84 8.50
C VAL A 168 6.56 -9.66 7.94
N GLY A 169 6.83 -10.89 7.56
CA GLY A 169 5.78 -11.75 7.04
C GLY A 169 6.22 -13.19 6.87
N MET A 170 5.31 -13.98 6.34
CA MET A 170 5.56 -15.36 5.99
C MET A 170 4.75 -15.76 4.76
N ASP A 171 5.35 -16.59 3.92
CA ASP A 171 4.67 -17.27 2.83
C ASP A 171 4.50 -18.74 3.23
N TYR A 172 3.27 -19.26 3.13
CA TYR A 172 2.95 -20.66 3.35
C TYR A 172 2.75 -21.36 2.00
N CYS A 173 3.58 -22.34 1.70
CA CYS A 173 3.55 -23.10 0.44
C CYS A 173 2.35 -24.05 0.44
N ILE A 174 1.26 -23.67 -0.22
CA ILE A 174 0.09 -24.54 -0.44
C ILE A 174 0.46 -25.60 -1.50
N THR A 175 1.05 -25.14 -2.58
CA THR A 175 1.61 -25.97 -3.66
C THR A 175 2.97 -25.42 -4.09
N LYS A 176 3.67 -26.13 -4.95
CA LYS A 176 4.94 -25.63 -5.53
C LYS A 176 4.80 -24.29 -6.27
N ARG A 177 3.59 -23.93 -6.69
CA ARG A 177 3.30 -22.72 -7.49
C ARG A 177 2.43 -21.69 -6.80
N ILE A 178 1.78 -22.06 -5.68
CA ILE A 178 0.81 -21.20 -5.00
C ILE A 178 1.18 -21.12 -3.53
N HIS A 179 1.42 -19.91 -3.05
CA HIS A 179 1.68 -19.63 -1.64
C HIS A 179 0.60 -18.69 -1.09
N ALA A 180 0.14 -18.97 0.13
CA ALA A 180 -0.57 -17.98 0.93
C ALA A 180 0.46 -17.06 1.58
N THR A 181 0.25 -15.76 1.50
CA THR A 181 1.15 -14.78 2.12
C THR A 181 0.45 -14.03 3.24
N PHE A 182 1.19 -13.80 4.32
CA PHE A 182 0.79 -12.98 5.46
C PHE A 182 1.89 -11.96 5.70
N ARG A 183 1.54 -10.68 5.82
CA ARG A 183 2.49 -9.61 6.07
C ARG A 183 1.93 -8.62 7.06
N LEU A 184 2.75 -8.21 8.00
CA LEU A 184 2.51 -7.09 8.90
C LEU A 184 3.51 -6.00 8.56
N ASP A 185 3.03 -4.79 8.33
CA ASP A 185 3.87 -3.64 8.07
C ASP A 185 3.50 -2.43 8.91
N TRP A 186 4.40 -1.45 8.93
CA TRP A 186 4.17 -0.15 9.54
C TRP A 186 4.60 0.94 8.57
N MET A 187 3.64 1.60 7.94
CA MET A 187 3.94 2.68 7.03
C MET A 187 4.35 3.94 7.78
N LEU A 188 5.52 4.46 7.42
CA LEU A 188 6.05 5.75 7.83
C LEU A 188 6.00 6.66 6.60
N ALA A 189 5.02 7.54 6.54
CA ALA A 189 4.83 8.46 5.43
C ALA A 189 5.40 9.84 5.76
N PHE A 190 5.88 10.55 4.73
CA PHE A 190 6.40 11.91 4.82
C PHE A 190 5.98 12.75 3.62
N ALA A 191 5.72 14.04 3.85
CA ALA A 191 5.38 15.00 2.80
C ALA A 191 5.87 16.39 3.16
N LYS A 192 5.98 17.27 2.16
CA LYS A 192 6.38 18.67 2.38
C LYS A 192 5.35 19.45 3.21
N GLN A 193 4.08 19.19 2.97
CA GLN A 193 2.98 19.74 3.77
C GLN A 193 2.43 18.62 4.65
N GLN A 194 2.47 18.81 5.95
CA GLN A 194 2.09 17.82 6.95
C GLN A 194 0.57 17.87 7.23
N LEU A 195 -0.28 17.81 6.21
CA LEU A 195 -1.71 17.89 6.44
C LEU A 195 -2.25 16.62 7.06
N VAL A 196 -2.10 15.50 6.40
CA VAL A 196 -2.48 14.16 6.92
C VAL A 196 -1.59 13.14 6.24
N LEU A 197 -0.99 12.26 6.99
CA LEU A 197 -0.10 11.23 6.46
C LEU A 197 -0.69 9.83 6.71
N PRO A 198 -0.65 8.93 5.73
CA PRO A 198 -1.18 7.57 5.87
C PRO A 198 -0.23 6.67 6.69
N THR A 199 0.07 7.08 7.92
CA THR A 199 0.94 6.36 8.85
C THR A 199 0.13 5.37 9.68
N GLY A 200 0.65 4.17 9.90
CA GLY A 200 0.04 3.17 10.77
C GLY A 200 0.32 1.73 10.38
N PRO A 201 -0.08 0.80 11.26
CA PRO A 201 0.09 -0.64 11.05
C PRO A 201 -0.93 -1.18 10.04
N ARG A 202 -0.52 -2.20 9.26
CA ARG A 202 -1.37 -2.91 8.31
C ARG A 202 -1.06 -4.39 8.32
N LEU A 203 -2.11 -5.18 8.26
CA LEU A 203 -2.05 -6.63 8.08
C LEU A 203 -2.52 -6.98 6.67
N TYR A 204 -1.74 -7.78 5.98
CA TYR A 204 -2.03 -8.23 4.63
C TYR A 204 -2.21 -9.74 4.59
N ILE A 205 -3.15 -10.16 3.79
CA ILE A 205 -3.39 -11.57 3.45
C ILE A 205 -3.59 -11.67 1.95
N GLY A 206 -2.96 -12.66 1.33
CA GLY A 206 -3.09 -12.83 -0.11
C GLY A 206 -2.58 -14.14 -0.65
N ILE A 207 -2.58 -14.23 -1.96
CA ILE A 207 -2.10 -15.38 -2.72
C ILE A 207 -0.99 -14.90 -3.66
N MET A 208 0.12 -15.63 -3.63
CA MET A 208 1.28 -15.41 -4.50
C MET A 208 1.46 -16.61 -5.42
N PHE A 209 1.62 -16.33 -6.69
CA PHE A 209 1.98 -17.33 -7.71
C PHE A 209 3.50 -17.33 -7.87
N CYS A 210 4.11 -18.49 -7.77
CA CYS A 210 5.56 -18.69 -7.84
C CYS A 210 5.94 -19.43 -9.11
N HIS A 211 7.03 -18.99 -9.75
CA HIS A 211 7.54 -19.61 -10.98
C HIS A 211 9.04 -19.80 -10.90
#